data_e20f8986565133a7d5875566bf7fef56
#
_entry.id   e20f8986565133a7d5875566bf7fef56
#
_cell.length_a   1.000
_cell.length_b   1.000
_cell.length_c   1.000
_cell.angle_alpha   90.00
_cell.angle_beta   90.00
_cell.angle_gamma   90.00
#
_symmetry.space_group_name_H-M   'P 1'
#
loop_
_entity.id
_entity.type
_entity.pdbx_description
1 polymer ?
#
loop_
_entity_poly.entity_id
_entity_poly.type
_entity_poly.pdbx_seq_one_letter_code
_entity_poly.pdbx_strand_id
1 'polypeptide(L)'
;MAISLKVLAPNQNVYEGEAEEVILPSTTGQIGILPGHISLVTAIDIGVLRLRMNSKWKSIALMGGFAEIESDDCLLYTSPSPRD
;
A
#
# COMPACT_ATOMS: atom_id res chain seq x y z
N MET A 1 -2.25 -7.55 16.14
CA MET A 1 -1.17 -7.71 15.20
C MET A 1 -1.26 -6.64 14.13
N ALA A 2 -0.15 -6.24 13.59
CA ALA A 2 -0.12 -5.14 12.65
C ALA A 2 0.76 -5.47 11.47
N ILE A 3 0.46 -4.82 10.33
CA ILE A 3 1.26 -4.91 9.13
C ILE A 3 2.24 -3.76 9.12
N SER A 4 3.50 -4.06 8.82
CA SER A 4 4.49 -3.02 8.65
C SER A 4 4.34 -2.48 7.23
N LEU A 5 3.88 -1.24 7.11
CA LEU A 5 3.57 -0.65 5.82
C LEU A 5 4.58 0.43 5.48
N LYS A 6 5.14 0.34 4.30
CA LYS A 6 6.06 1.34 3.80
C LYS A 6 5.66 1.70 2.37
N VAL A 7 5.41 2.98 2.14
CA VAL A 7 5.05 3.47 0.82
C VAL A 7 6.16 4.39 0.35
N LEU A 8 6.81 4.00 -0.73
CA LEU A 8 7.98 4.70 -1.24
C LEU A 8 7.70 5.33 -2.59
N ALA A 9 8.21 6.52 -2.77
CA ALA A 9 8.25 7.19 -4.07
C ALA A 9 9.71 7.37 -4.44
N PRO A 10 10.02 7.70 -5.70
CA PRO A 10 11.42 7.81 -6.11
C PRO A 10 12.25 8.78 -5.29
N ASN A 11 11.63 9.82 -4.76
CA ASN A 11 12.37 10.87 -4.06
C ASN A 11 12.10 10.94 -2.58
N GLN A 12 11.21 10.10 -2.05
CA GLN A 12 10.84 10.27 -0.66
C GLN A 12 10.05 9.09 -0.14
N ASN A 13 9.99 8.98 1.18
CA ASN A 13 9.07 8.07 1.83
C ASN A 13 7.73 8.78 1.95
N VAL A 14 6.69 8.19 1.36
CA VAL A 14 5.35 8.75 1.46
C VAL A 14 4.73 8.41 2.79
N TYR A 15 4.95 7.19 3.25
CA TYR A 15 4.40 6.71 4.50
C TYR A 15 5.28 5.59 5.03
N GLU A 16 5.43 5.55 6.34
CA GLU A 16 6.13 4.45 6.97
C GLU A 16 5.55 4.29 8.37
N GLY A 17 4.99 3.12 8.64
CA GLY A 17 4.39 2.87 9.93
C GLY A 17 3.67 1.53 9.91
N GLU A 18 2.79 1.34 10.88
CA GLU A 18 2.04 0.11 11.00
C GLU A 18 0.59 0.34 10.67
N ALA A 19 -0.08 -0.71 10.24
CA ALA A 19 -1.49 -0.65 9.93
C ALA A 19 -2.14 -1.96 10.33
N GLU A 20 -3.40 -1.87 10.71
CA GLU A 20 -4.18 -3.08 11.05
C GLU A 20 -4.80 -3.68 9.82
N GLU A 21 -5.04 -2.85 8.82
CA GLU A 21 -5.61 -3.31 7.57
C GLU A 21 -5.23 -2.33 6.47
N VAL A 22 -4.93 -2.87 5.29
CA VAL A 22 -4.55 -2.04 4.14
C VAL A 22 -5.41 -2.47 2.96
N ILE A 23 -5.97 -1.50 2.24
CA ILE A 23 -6.73 -1.77 1.03
C ILE A 23 -6.01 -1.10 -0.12
N LEU A 24 -5.60 -1.90 -1.11
CA LEU A 24 -4.82 -1.45 -2.24
C LEU A 24 -5.66 -1.36 -3.51
N PRO A 25 -5.47 -0.32 -4.32
CA PRO A 25 -6.11 -0.25 -5.63
C PRO A 25 -5.28 -1.04 -6.64
N SER A 26 -5.63 -2.30 -6.84
CA SER A 26 -4.92 -3.16 -7.78
C SER A 26 -5.52 -3.04 -9.16
N THR A 27 -4.76 -3.43 -10.18
CA THR A 27 -5.27 -3.42 -11.55
C THR A 27 -6.39 -4.41 -11.76
N THR A 28 -6.54 -5.38 -10.85
CA THR A 28 -7.63 -6.35 -10.92
C THR A 28 -8.75 -6.05 -9.93
N GLY A 29 -8.70 -4.89 -9.29
CA GLY A 29 -9.68 -4.51 -8.28
C GLY A 29 -9.00 -4.21 -6.97
N GLN A 30 -9.79 -4.02 -5.93
CA GLN A 30 -9.23 -3.70 -4.62
C GLN A 30 -8.79 -4.97 -3.93
N ILE A 31 -7.67 -4.88 -3.22
CA ILE A 31 -7.13 -6.00 -2.46
C ILE A 31 -7.00 -5.57 -1.01
N GLY A 32 -7.63 -6.33 -0.12
CA GLY A 32 -7.50 -6.09 1.31
C GLY A 32 -6.38 -6.93 1.89
N ILE A 33 -5.51 -6.31 2.66
CA ILE A 33 -4.38 -6.97 3.30
C ILE A 33 -4.59 -6.92 4.80
N LEU A 34 -4.51 -8.09 5.42
CA LEU A 34 -4.61 -8.22 6.87
C LEU A 34 -3.33 -8.86 7.39
N PRO A 35 -3.04 -8.72 8.69
CA PRO A 35 -1.86 -9.36 9.27
C PRO A 35 -1.88 -10.86 9.04
N GLY A 36 -0.73 -11.44 8.77
CA GLY A 36 -0.65 -12.86 8.50
C GLY A 36 -0.98 -13.25 7.08
N HIS A 37 -1.11 -12.28 6.20
CA HIS A 37 -1.42 -12.56 4.80
C HIS A 37 -0.27 -13.30 4.14
N ILE A 38 -0.58 -14.04 3.09
CA ILE A 38 0.46 -14.77 2.34
C ILE A 38 1.25 -13.79 1.47
N SER A 39 2.39 -14.26 0.98
CA SER A 39 3.21 -13.45 0.11
C SER A 39 2.52 -13.18 -1.21
N LEU A 40 2.65 -11.96 -1.71
CA LEU A 40 1.96 -11.53 -2.91
C LEU A 40 2.71 -10.36 -3.53
N VAL A 41 2.79 -10.37 -4.86
CA VAL A 41 3.28 -9.22 -5.62
C VAL A 41 2.19 -8.84 -6.60
N THR A 42 1.80 -7.58 -6.60
CA THR A 42 0.72 -7.14 -7.45
C THR A 42 0.99 -5.76 -8.00
N ALA A 43 0.43 -5.49 -9.17
CA ALA A 43 0.51 -4.16 -9.76
C ALA A 43 -0.54 -3.26 -9.12
N ILE A 44 -0.18 -2.00 -8.95
CA ILE A 44 -1.06 -1.00 -8.33
C ILE A 44 -1.55 -0.07 -9.41
N ASP A 45 -2.85 0.14 -9.43
CA ASP A 45 -3.47 1.08 -10.35
C ASP A 45 -3.50 2.48 -9.74
N ILE A 46 -3.84 3.46 -10.56
CA ILE A 46 -4.07 4.80 -10.05
C ILE A 46 -5.30 4.75 -9.15
N GLY A 47 -5.17 5.26 -7.94
CA GLY A 47 -6.28 5.22 -7.01
C GLY A 47 -5.85 5.63 -5.63
N VAL A 48 -6.62 5.21 -4.65
CA VAL A 48 -6.39 5.59 -3.27
C VAL A 48 -6.12 4.34 -2.45
N LEU A 49 -4.99 4.36 -1.76
CA LEU A 49 -4.68 3.35 -0.76
C LEU A 49 -5.34 3.77 0.54
N ARG A 50 -5.97 2.82 1.22
CA ARG A 50 -6.55 3.08 2.53
C ARG A 50 -5.89 2.19 3.55
N LEU A 51 -5.61 2.75 4.70
CA LEU A 51 -5.06 1.97 5.79
C LEU A 51 -5.79 2.32 7.07
N ARG A 52 -5.92 1.34 7.94
CA ARG A 52 -6.60 1.52 9.20
C ARG A 52 -5.61 1.30 10.34
N MET A 53 -5.59 2.22 11.27
CA MET A 53 -4.75 2.12 12.46
C MET A 53 -5.48 2.73 13.63
N ASN A 54 -5.62 1.98 14.73
CA ASN A 54 -6.33 2.43 15.93
C ASN A 54 -7.75 2.87 15.60
N SER A 55 -8.42 2.08 14.76
CA SER A 55 -9.81 2.34 14.35
C SER A 55 -9.97 3.61 13.54
N LYS A 56 -8.90 4.15 13.03
CA LYS A 56 -8.94 5.33 12.18
C LYS A 56 -8.44 4.99 10.80
N TRP A 57 -9.10 5.53 9.78
CA TRP A 57 -8.72 5.32 8.39
C TRP A 57 -7.93 6.48 7.86
N LYS A 58 -6.91 6.17 7.09
CA LYS A 58 -6.09 7.16 6.42
C LYS A 58 -6.02 6.81 4.94
N SER A 59 -6.02 7.83 4.10
CA SER A 59 -6.00 7.65 2.66
C SER A 59 -4.75 8.25 2.07
N ILE A 60 -4.17 7.56 1.09
CA ILE A 60 -3.00 8.04 0.37
C ILE A 60 -3.25 7.84 -1.11
N ALA A 61 -3.14 8.92 -1.87
CA ALA A 61 -3.34 8.85 -3.32
C ALA A 61 -2.12 8.23 -3.97
N LEU A 62 -2.35 7.30 -4.88
CA LEU A 62 -1.29 6.59 -5.59
C LEU A 62 -1.44 6.81 -7.07
N MET A 63 -0.32 6.92 -7.76
CA MET A 63 -0.29 7.10 -9.20
C MET A 63 0.10 5.82 -9.92
N GLY A 64 -0.16 4.68 -9.29
CA GLY A 64 0.26 3.41 -9.85
C GLY A 64 1.53 2.93 -9.20
N GLY A 65 2.07 1.82 -9.70
CA GLY A 65 3.27 1.24 -9.15
C GLY A 65 3.07 -0.24 -8.90
N PHE A 66 3.72 -0.75 -7.86
CA PHE A 66 3.49 -2.14 -7.48
C PHE A 66 3.70 -2.31 -5.99
N ALA A 67 3.14 -3.39 -5.49
CA ALA A 67 3.20 -3.72 -4.07
C ALA A 67 3.76 -5.13 -3.89
N GLU A 68 4.55 -5.28 -2.85
CA GLU A 68 5.10 -6.57 -2.48
C GLU A 68 4.72 -6.83 -1.03
N ILE A 69 3.98 -7.90 -0.80
CA ILE A 69 3.54 -8.27 0.54
C ILE A 69 4.25 -9.56 0.91
N GLU A 70 4.88 -9.57 2.09
CA GLU A 70 5.58 -10.75 2.55
C GLU A 70 5.38 -10.87 4.05
N SER A 71 4.69 -11.91 4.48
CA SER A 71 4.33 -12.08 5.88
C SER A 71 3.56 -10.87 6.36
N ASP A 72 4.10 -10.14 7.32
CA ASP A 72 3.44 -8.96 7.86
C ASP A 72 4.06 -7.67 7.34
N ASP A 73 4.86 -7.76 6.28
CA ASP A 73 5.48 -6.60 5.68
C ASP A 73 4.81 -6.27 4.37
N CYS A 74 4.44 -5.02 4.19
CA CYS A 74 3.84 -4.54 2.96
C CYS A 74 4.68 -3.39 2.44
N LEU A 75 5.28 -3.58 1.27
CA LEU A 75 6.14 -2.59 0.67
C LEU A 75 5.51 -2.13 -0.63
N LEU A 76 5.28 -0.83 -0.74
CA LEU A 76 4.63 -0.23 -1.87
C LEU A 76 5.55 0.73 -2.56
N TYR A 77 5.73 0.53 -3.87
CA TYR A 77 6.48 1.48 -4.69
C TYR A 77 5.48 2.20 -5.57
N THR A 78 5.32 3.50 -5.35
CA THR A 78 4.40 4.27 -6.14
C THR A 78 5.16 4.98 -7.26
N SER A 79 4.56 5.02 -8.43
CA SER A 79 5.16 5.67 -9.58
C SER A 79 5.16 7.18 -9.38
N PRO A 80 6.09 7.89 -10.00
CA PRO A 80 6.04 9.35 -9.94
C PRO A 80 4.83 9.85 -10.68
N SER A 81 4.45 11.08 -10.38
CA SER A 81 3.30 11.69 -11.01
C SER A 81 3.50 11.70 -12.53
N PRO A 82 2.48 11.33 -13.30
CA PRO A 82 2.64 11.25 -14.73
C PRO A 82 2.49 12.60 -15.39
N ARG A 83 3.31 13.52 -15.09
CA ARG A 83 3.24 14.75 -15.80
C ARG A 83 4.47 14.86 -16.60
N ASP A 84 4.38 15.54 -17.51
CA ASP A 84 5.39 15.67 -18.37
C ASP A 84 5.84 16.88 -18.60
#